data_70ea030f54132f0d3c264d94fc060ff0
#
_entry.id   70ea030f54132f0d3c264d94fc060ff0
#
_cell.length_a   1.000
_cell.length_b   1.000
_cell.length_c   1.000
_cell.angle_alpha   90.00
_cell.angle_beta   90.00
_cell.angle_gamma   90.00
#
_symmetry.space_group_name_H-M   'P 1'
#
loop_
_entity.id
_entity.type
_entity.pdbx_description
1 polymer ?
#
loop_
_entity_poly.entity_id
_entity_poly.type
_entity_poly.pdbx_seq_one_letter_code
_entity_poly.pdbx_strand_id
1 'polypeptide(L)'
;AEMKALIETEKPDMVITHWPIDSHRDHRVCSILVYDAWRQSGYSFDLYYGEVMTGLQTQNFSPTFWVNITDTHNKKVEAYYCHTSQGMEAVQEYHDAMEIMRGMECHTKYGEAFVKQQWKED
;
A
#
# COMPACT_ATOMS: atom_id res chain seq x y z
N ALA A 1 11.34 -9.80 15.48
CA ALA A 1 12.80 -10.00 15.29
C ALA A 1 13.18 -10.00 13.81
N GLU A 2 12.55 -10.83 12.97
CA GLU A 2 12.90 -10.96 11.54
C GLU A 2 12.67 -9.66 10.73
N MET A 3 11.53 -9.01 10.89
CA MET A 3 11.23 -7.75 10.19
C MET A 3 12.24 -6.64 10.55
N LYS A 4 12.62 -6.54 11.82
CA LYS A 4 13.65 -5.60 12.24
C LYS A 4 15.00 -5.91 11.58
N ALA A 5 15.42 -7.17 11.54
CA ALA A 5 16.65 -7.59 10.89
C ALA A 5 16.65 -7.27 9.39
N LEU A 6 15.51 -7.47 8.71
CA LEU A 6 15.34 -7.10 7.31
C LEU A 6 15.55 -5.59 7.10
N ILE A 7 14.91 -4.75 7.88
CA ILE A 7 15.07 -3.28 7.81
C ILE A 7 16.52 -2.86 8.07
N GLU A 8 17.17 -3.45 9.06
CA GLU A 8 18.58 -3.16 9.37
C GLU A 8 19.54 -3.58 8.25
N THR A 9 19.20 -4.63 7.51
CA THR A 9 19.99 -5.13 6.38
C THR A 9 19.78 -4.29 5.12
N GLU A 10 18.51 -4.06 4.75
CA GLU A 10 18.15 -3.37 3.49
C GLU A 10 18.27 -1.85 3.60
N LYS A 11 18.16 -1.29 4.79
CA LYS A 11 18.25 0.16 5.05
C LYS A 11 17.40 0.99 4.09
N PRO A 12 16.09 0.72 3.98
CA PRO A 12 15.23 1.43 3.05
C PRO A 12 15.07 2.88 3.45
N ASP A 13 14.92 3.76 2.47
CA ASP A 13 14.48 5.15 2.66
C ASP A 13 12.95 5.25 2.78
N MET A 14 12.25 4.31 2.18
CA MET A 14 10.78 4.25 2.15
C MET A 14 10.30 2.80 2.21
N VAL A 15 9.23 2.57 2.95
CA VAL A 15 8.53 1.28 3.00
C VAL A 15 7.04 1.50 2.77
N ILE A 16 6.46 0.68 1.90
CA ILE A 16 5.02 0.59 1.70
C ILE A 16 4.55 -0.75 2.30
N THR A 17 3.53 -0.70 3.14
CA THR A 17 2.92 -1.87 3.76
C THR A 17 1.41 -1.84 3.65
N HIS A 18 0.74 -2.88 4.15
CA HIS A 18 -0.71 -2.95 4.19
C HIS A 18 -1.32 -2.01 5.23
N TRP A 19 -2.55 -1.57 4.96
CA TRP A 19 -3.37 -0.87 5.94
C TRP A 19 -3.80 -1.81 7.07
N PRO A 20 -3.80 -1.38 8.34
CA PRO A 20 -4.06 -2.28 9.47
C PRO A 20 -5.51 -2.73 9.61
N ILE A 21 -6.47 -2.06 8.96
CA ILE A 21 -7.88 -2.46 8.95
C ILE A 21 -8.19 -3.13 7.61
N ASP A 22 -8.12 -4.45 7.60
CA ASP A 22 -8.24 -5.27 6.41
C ASP A 22 -8.91 -6.61 6.76
N SER A 23 -9.68 -7.18 5.85
CA SER A 23 -10.31 -8.49 6.05
C SER A 23 -9.30 -9.64 6.04
N HIS A 24 -8.16 -9.47 5.35
CA HIS A 24 -7.12 -10.48 5.27
C HIS A 24 -6.18 -10.43 6.47
N ARG A 25 -6.09 -11.55 7.19
CA ARG A 25 -5.28 -11.65 8.40
C ARG A 25 -3.82 -11.31 8.18
N ASP A 26 -3.22 -11.80 7.09
CA ASP A 26 -1.79 -11.60 6.82
C ASP A 26 -1.48 -10.13 6.54
N HIS A 27 -2.41 -9.39 5.92
CA HIS A 27 -2.27 -7.95 5.72
C HIS A 27 -2.19 -7.20 7.06
N ARG A 28 -3.08 -7.54 8.01
CA ARG A 28 -3.07 -6.94 9.36
C ARG A 28 -1.79 -7.25 10.12
N VAL A 29 -1.35 -8.49 10.07
CA VAL A 29 -0.12 -8.93 10.76
C VAL A 29 1.10 -8.24 10.14
N CYS A 30 1.21 -8.22 8.82
CA CYS A 30 2.29 -7.53 8.12
C CYS A 30 2.35 -6.06 8.49
N SER A 31 1.21 -5.37 8.51
CA SER A 31 1.09 -3.97 8.92
C SER A 31 1.67 -3.72 10.32
N ILE A 32 1.30 -4.56 11.30
CA ILE A 32 1.79 -4.44 12.69
C ILE A 32 3.29 -4.66 12.76
N LEU A 33 3.80 -5.70 12.10
CA LEU A 33 5.23 -6.03 12.13
C LEU A 33 6.10 -4.92 11.51
N VAL A 34 5.63 -4.32 10.42
CA VAL A 34 6.34 -3.19 9.78
C VAL A 34 6.29 -1.94 10.66
N TYR A 35 5.14 -1.63 11.25
CA TYR A 35 5.00 -0.50 12.17
C TYR A 35 5.94 -0.64 13.39
N ASP A 36 5.99 -1.83 14.00
CA ASP A 36 6.88 -2.08 15.12
C ASP A 36 8.36 -1.94 14.72
N ALA A 37 8.74 -2.45 13.54
CA ALA A 37 10.09 -2.28 13.01
C ALA A 37 10.45 -0.81 12.74
N TRP A 38 9.51 -0.03 12.20
CA TRP A 38 9.67 1.42 11.99
C TRP A 38 9.93 2.14 13.30
N ARG A 39 9.19 1.85 14.36
CA ARG A 39 9.44 2.43 15.69
C ARG A 39 10.78 1.99 16.26
N GLN A 40 11.12 0.71 16.17
CA GLN A 40 12.36 0.15 16.70
C GLN A 40 13.60 0.62 15.93
N SER A 41 13.46 1.03 14.68
CA SER A 41 14.54 1.63 13.88
C SER A 41 14.83 3.11 14.23
N GLY A 42 14.05 3.69 15.13
CA GLY A 42 14.12 5.13 15.41
C GLY A 42 13.53 5.97 14.27
N TYR A 43 12.48 5.44 13.59
CA TYR A 43 11.79 6.13 12.48
C TYR A 43 12.70 6.39 11.28
N SER A 44 13.56 5.42 10.95
CA SER A 44 14.66 5.59 9.99
C SER A 44 14.23 5.66 8.52
N PHE A 45 12.94 5.44 8.21
CA PHE A 45 12.39 5.48 6.86
C PHE A 45 10.99 6.09 6.83
N ASP A 46 10.57 6.58 5.68
CA ASP A 46 9.18 6.98 5.45
C ASP A 46 8.28 5.76 5.34
N LEU A 47 7.22 5.71 6.15
CA LEU A 47 6.26 4.60 6.15
C LEU A 47 4.94 5.02 5.51
N TYR A 48 4.50 4.24 4.51
CA TYR A 48 3.24 4.39 3.83
C TYR A 48 2.39 3.13 3.92
N TYR A 49 1.09 3.31 4.04
CA TYR A 49 0.10 2.24 3.97
C TYR A 49 -0.63 2.31 2.64
N GLY A 50 -0.64 1.21 1.91
CA GLY A 50 -1.41 1.03 0.69
C GLY A 50 -2.74 0.34 0.95
N GLU A 51 -3.64 0.45 -0.01
CA GLU A 51 -4.94 -0.21 0.01
C GLU A 51 -4.98 -1.40 -0.96
N VAL A 52 -5.80 -2.39 -0.65
CA VAL A 52 -6.07 -3.55 -1.49
C VAL A 52 -7.58 -3.71 -1.61
N MET A 53 -8.11 -3.50 -2.81
CA MET A 53 -9.55 -3.60 -3.11
C MET A 53 -10.41 -2.96 -2.01
N THR A 54 -10.26 -1.65 -1.85
CA THR A 54 -10.96 -0.86 -0.83
C THR A 54 -12.47 -1.12 -0.87
N GLY A 55 -13.04 -1.38 0.31
CA GLY A 55 -14.44 -1.75 0.50
C GLY A 55 -14.66 -3.27 0.52
N LEU A 56 -13.84 -4.06 -0.18
CA LEU A 56 -13.86 -5.53 -0.10
C LEU A 56 -12.85 -6.06 0.93
N GLN A 57 -11.59 -5.65 0.82
CA GLN A 57 -10.52 -6.07 1.74
C GLN A 57 -10.12 -4.95 2.68
N THR A 58 -9.52 -3.89 2.19
CA THR A 58 -9.15 -2.72 2.98
C THR A 58 -10.40 -1.93 3.38
N GLN A 59 -10.51 -1.60 4.66
CA GLN A 59 -11.66 -0.90 5.24
C GLN A 59 -11.22 0.38 5.94
N ASN A 60 -12.13 1.37 5.98
CA ASN A 60 -11.90 2.65 6.66
C ASN A 60 -10.60 3.35 6.22
N PHE A 61 -10.24 3.21 4.94
CA PHE A 61 -9.04 3.81 4.39
C PHE A 61 -9.30 5.26 3.99
N SER A 62 -8.61 6.18 4.65
CA SER A 62 -8.68 7.61 4.36
C SER A 62 -7.30 8.11 3.93
N PRO A 63 -7.04 8.20 2.62
CA PRO A 63 -5.72 8.52 2.12
C PRO A 63 -5.28 9.95 2.44
N THR A 64 -3.98 10.14 2.58
CA THR A 64 -3.34 11.44 2.81
C THR A 64 -2.31 11.80 1.75
N PHE A 65 -2.04 10.87 0.83
CA PHE A 65 -1.03 11.02 -0.21
C PHE A 65 -1.48 10.32 -1.49
N TRP A 66 -1.35 10.97 -2.65
CA TRP A 66 -1.76 10.44 -3.95
C TRP A 66 -0.60 10.46 -4.94
N VAL A 67 -0.58 9.46 -5.79
CA VAL A 67 0.39 9.33 -6.88
C VAL A 67 -0.37 9.22 -8.19
N ASN A 68 -0.03 10.06 -9.16
CA ASN A 68 -0.50 9.92 -10.53
C ASN A 68 0.19 8.72 -11.19
N ILE A 69 -0.58 7.70 -11.53
CA ILE A 69 -0.08 6.49 -12.19
C ILE A 69 -0.55 6.36 -13.64
N THR A 70 -1.05 7.45 -14.24
CA THR A 70 -1.63 7.41 -15.60
C THR A 70 -0.67 6.77 -16.61
N ASP A 71 0.60 7.14 -16.57
CA ASP A 71 1.61 6.63 -17.51
C ASP A 71 2.12 5.23 -17.18
N THR A 72 1.92 4.77 -15.95
CA THR A 72 2.39 3.45 -15.48
C THR A 72 1.27 2.44 -15.26
N HIS A 73 0.01 2.84 -15.45
CA HIS A 73 -1.15 1.97 -15.25
C HIS A 73 -1.07 0.66 -16.03
N ASN A 74 -0.75 0.72 -17.33
CA ASN A 74 -0.64 -0.49 -18.16
C ASN A 74 0.47 -1.43 -17.63
N LYS A 75 1.60 -0.89 -17.22
CA LYS A 75 2.70 -1.68 -16.63
C LYS A 75 2.27 -2.35 -15.31
N LYS A 76 1.46 -1.67 -14.53
CA LYS A 76 0.88 -2.22 -13.30
C LYS A 76 -0.08 -3.38 -13.62
N VAL A 77 -0.94 -3.23 -14.63
CA VAL A 77 -1.83 -4.31 -15.10
C VAL A 77 -1.02 -5.52 -15.57
N GLU A 78 0.01 -5.33 -16.36
CA GLU A 78 0.92 -6.41 -16.77
C GLU A 78 1.53 -7.13 -15.56
N ALA A 79 1.94 -6.38 -14.53
CA ALA A 79 2.49 -6.94 -13.30
C ALA A 79 1.45 -7.80 -12.52
N TYR A 80 0.17 -7.40 -12.49
CA TYR A 80 -0.89 -8.23 -11.90
C TYR A 80 -0.98 -9.59 -12.54
N TYR A 81 -0.92 -9.66 -13.87
CA TYR A 81 -1.03 -10.91 -14.61
C TYR A 81 0.18 -11.84 -14.44
N CYS A 82 1.28 -11.35 -13.90
CA CYS A 82 2.40 -12.21 -13.49
C CYS A 82 2.05 -13.10 -12.28
N HIS A 83 1.02 -12.73 -11.51
CA HIS A 83 0.49 -13.51 -10.39
C HIS A 83 -0.54 -14.55 -10.86
N THR A 84 -0.09 -15.54 -11.61
CA THR A 84 -0.96 -16.52 -12.30
C THR A 84 -1.87 -17.34 -11.38
N SER A 85 -1.53 -17.45 -10.09
CA SER A 85 -2.34 -18.14 -9.08
C SER A 85 -3.50 -17.33 -8.51
N GLN A 86 -3.59 -16.02 -8.82
CA GLN A 86 -4.50 -15.10 -8.15
C GLN A 86 -5.80 -14.81 -8.92
N GLY A 87 -5.96 -15.34 -10.14
CA GLY A 87 -7.19 -15.15 -10.93
C GLY A 87 -7.48 -13.67 -11.23
N MET A 88 -6.49 -12.94 -11.71
CA MET A 88 -6.55 -11.48 -11.89
C MET A 88 -7.66 -11.02 -12.83
N GLU A 89 -8.10 -11.86 -13.77
CA GLU A 89 -9.23 -11.57 -14.66
C GLU A 89 -10.52 -11.27 -13.88
N ALA A 90 -10.72 -11.90 -12.73
CA ALA A 90 -11.90 -11.69 -11.90
C ALA A 90 -11.85 -10.43 -11.04
N VAL A 91 -10.65 -9.88 -10.81
CA VAL A 91 -10.45 -8.76 -9.86
C VAL A 91 -9.92 -7.48 -10.51
N GLN A 92 -9.49 -7.54 -11.77
CA GLN A 92 -8.96 -6.36 -12.48
C GLN A 92 -9.95 -5.19 -12.48
N GLU A 93 -11.23 -5.46 -12.73
CA GLU A 93 -12.28 -4.44 -12.75
C GLU A 93 -12.35 -3.65 -11.44
N TYR A 94 -12.17 -4.31 -10.29
CA TYR A 94 -12.14 -3.65 -8.99
C TYR A 94 -10.91 -2.77 -8.81
N HIS A 95 -9.75 -3.23 -9.25
CA HIS A 95 -8.52 -2.44 -9.25
C HIS A 95 -8.63 -1.22 -10.14
N ASP A 96 -9.13 -1.38 -11.37
CA ASP A 96 -9.34 -0.28 -12.31
C ASP A 96 -10.31 0.76 -11.76
N ALA A 97 -11.42 0.33 -11.16
CA ALA A 97 -12.40 1.22 -10.54
C ALA A 97 -11.80 2.02 -9.38
N MET A 98 -11.00 1.38 -8.53
CA MET A 98 -10.29 2.03 -7.42
C MET A 98 -9.28 3.05 -7.93
N GLU A 99 -8.48 2.70 -8.94
CA GLU A 99 -7.48 3.59 -9.51
C GLU A 99 -8.10 4.79 -10.23
N ILE A 100 -9.26 4.61 -10.88
CA ILE A 100 -10.04 5.71 -11.46
C ILE A 100 -10.57 6.63 -10.36
N MET A 101 -11.12 6.08 -9.28
CA MET A 101 -11.61 6.87 -8.15
C MET A 101 -10.48 7.68 -7.51
N ARG A 102 -9.32 7.08 -7.28
CA ARG A 102 -8.14 7.78 -6.73
C ARG A 102 -7.60 8.81 -7.71
N GLY A 103 -7.67 8.54 -9.00
CA GLY A 103 -7.34 9.52 -10.04
C GLY A 103 -8.25 10.76 -9.99
N MET A 104 -9.55 10.55 -9.81
CA MET A 104 -10.50 11.67 -9.63
C MET A 104 -10.14 12.56 -8.43
N GLU A 105 -9.72 11.98 -7.31
CA GLU A 105 -9.32 12.70 -6.11
C GLU A 105 -8.10 13.59 -6.33
N CYS A 106 -7.17 13.21 -7.21
CA CYS A 106 -5.95 13.95 -7.51
C CYS A 106 -5.89 14.55 -8.92
N HIS A 107 -7.04 14.64 -9.62
CA HIS A 107 -7.18 15.25 -10.95
C HIS A 107 -6.34 14.58 -12.04
N THR A 108 -6.24 13.26 -12.02
CA THR A 108 -5.55 12.43 -13.01
C THR A 108 -6.47 11.31 -13.51
N LYS A 109 -6.07 10.63 -14.61
CA LYS A 109 -6.87 9.53 -15.15
C LYS A 109 -6.84 8.31 -14.23
N TYR A 110 -5.66 7.95 -13.74
CA TYR A 110 -5.44 6.87 -12.79
C TYR A 110 -4.56 7.36 -11.63
N GLY A 111 -4.92 6.97 -10.42
CA GLY A 111 -4.16 7.29 -9.22
C GLY A 111 -4.00 6.10 -8.29
N GLU A 112 -2.99 6.16 -7.47
CA GLU A 112 -2.84 5.36 -6.26
C GLU A 112 -2.89 6.26 -5.04
N ALA A 113 -3.45 5.75 -3.96
CA ALA A 113 -3.57 6.51 -2.73
C ALA A 113 -2.94 5.76 -1.56
N PHE A 114 -2.35 6.52 -0.66
CA PHE A 114 -1.62 6.02 0.50
C PHE A 114 -1.96 6.84 1.73
N VAL A 115 -1.78 6.24 2.89
CA VAL A 115 -1.69 6.98 4.15
C VAL A 115 -0.21 7.04 4.53
N LYS A 116 0.34 8.25 4.65
CA LYS A 116 1.68 8.43 5.20
C LYS A 116 1.62 8.40 6.72
N GLN A 117 2.39 7.53 7.35
CA GLN A 117 2.52 7.50 8.80
C GLN A 117 3.18 8.79 9.28
N GLN A 118 2.48 9.50 10.14
CA GLN A 118 3.03 10.69 10.77
C GLN A 118 3.76 10.30 12.06
N TRP A 119 4.90 10.92 12.28
CA TRP A 119 5.58 10.94 13.55
C TRP A 119 5.55 12.37 14.09
N LYS A 120 5.24 12.52 15.37
CA LYS A 120 5.35 13.79 16.06
C LYS A 120 6.28 13.60 17.23
N GLU A 121 7.25 14.46 17.33
CA GLU A 121 7.93 14.71 18.60
C GLU A 121 6.92 15.35 19.57
N ASP A 122 6.75 14.72 20.70
CA ASP A 122 6.00 15.33 21.79
C ASP A 122 6.82 16.43 22.48
#